data_fb2b80d2f3c0104110f51094f76cab91
#
_entry.id   fb2b80d2f3c0104110f51094f76cab91
#
_cell.length_a   1.000
_cell.length_b   1.000
_cell.length_c   1.000
_cell.angle_alpha   90.00
_cell.angle_beta   90.00
_cell.angle_gamma   90.00
#
_symmetry.space_group_name_H-M   'P 1'
#
loop_
_entity.id
_entity.type
_entity.pdbx_description
1 polymer ?
#
loop_
_entity_poly.entity_id
_entity_poly.type
_entity_poly.pdbx_seq_one_letter_code
_entity_poly.pdbx_strand_id
1 'polypeptide(L)'
;MTYIDNNPNMMQEFGWLYKSWIHSGNWKTSDLIVVCHPDIVGELPRHEAGVIVIPRAPAAAPGTVFEGYHFINSIACLTGPHVDPIAQRYPFLLRTDADVFLTEHLADARPDFPLHGRGLYHHSAAFRRGMIDFCERHGITHMNHFGCGSSLFARADLVMHMLARQTYWTQILLGDFGDSPGNWPGWWRGVASMYAAEITANEQWVPYLAYGRERILDFESFATVKIDSLIYHIHALPTDDYFSKSRFRSGEYNGIDLARLDRGVVREYCHWIAAADTDTIKEMAGYP
;
A
#
# COMPACT_ATOMS: atom_id res chain seq x y z
N MET A 1 -0.83 4.97 6.92
CA MET A 1 -1.93 5.73 6.26
C MET A 1 -2.42 4.97 5.04
N THR A 2 -3.71 4.76 4.93
CA THR A 2 -4.35 4.00 3.84
C THR A 2 -5.68 4.63 3.44
N TYR A 3 -6.19 4.30 2.25
CA TYR A 3 -7.55 4.63 1.79
C TYR A 3 -8.40 3.37 1.67
N ILE A 4 -9.65 3.46 2.13
CA ILE A 4 -10.63 2.36 2.07
C ILE A 4 -11.86 2.83 1.31
N ASP A 5 -12.16 2.17 0.20
CA ASP A 5 -13.39 2.43 -0.57
C ASP A 5 -14.57 1.63 0.00
N ASN A 6 -15.79 2.00 -0.40
CA ASN A 6 -17.01 1.23 -0.08
C ASN A 6 -17.04 -0.08 -0.89
N ASN A 7 -16.18 -1.01 -0.48
CA ASN A 7 -15.96 -2.29 -1.12
C ASN A 7 -15.71 -3.38 -0.07
N PRO A 8 -16.53 -4.44 -0.02
CA PRO A 8 -16.41 -5.50 0.98
C PRO A 8 -15.03 -6.18 0.99
N ASN A 9 -14.39 -6.32 -0.18
CA ASN A 9 -13.04 -6.90 -0.26
C ASN A 9 -12.00 -5.99 0.39
N MET A 10 -12.09 -4.67 0.19
CA MET A 10 -11.18 -3.71 0.83
C MET A 10 -11.43 -3.64 2.34
N MET A 11 -12.67 -3.77 2.79
CA MET A 11 -13.00 -3.86 4.23
C MET A 11 -12.38 -5.11 4.87
N GLN A 12 -12.44 -6.26 4.18
CA GLN A 12 -11.76 -7.47 4.65
C GLN A 12 -10.24 -7.28 4.72
N GLU A 13 -9.65 -6.72 3.67
CA GLU A 13 -8.21 -6.41 3.58
C GLU A 13 -7.78 -5.43 4.68
N PHE A 14 -8.57 -4.38 4.90
CA PHE A 14 -8.34 -3.47 6.02
C PHE A 14 -8.34 -4.19 7.37
N GLY A 15 -9.21 -5.18 7.54
CA GLY A 15 -9.20 -6.03 8.73
C GLY A 15 -7.85 -6.74 8.95
N TRP A 16 -7.14 -7.12 7.88
CA TRP A 16 -5.81 -7.72 7.98
C TRP A 16 -4.75 -6.69 8.41
N LEU A 17 -4.76 -5.52 7.79
CA LEU A 17 -3.88 -4.40 8.16
C LEU A 17 -4.10 -4.02 9.64
N TYR A 18 -5.36 -3.81 10.05
CA TYR A 18 -5.72 -3.43 11.41
C TYR A 18 -5.28 -4.48 12.44
N LYS A 19 -5.60 -5.75 12.20
CA LYS A 19 -5.21 -6.86 13.08
C LYS A 19 -3.68 -7.01 13.18
N SER A 20 -2.96 -6.89 12.06
CA SER A 20 -1.51 -6.96 12.07
C SER A 20 -0.86 -5.78 12.77
N TRP A 21 -1.41 -4.55 12.63
CA TRP A 21 -0.96 -3.36 13.34
C TRP A 21 -1.08 -3.53 14.86
N ILE A 22 -2.16 -4.16 15.34
CA ILE A 22 -2.34 -4.49 16.75
C ILE A 22 -1.37 -5.59 17.18
N HIS A 23 -1.39 -6.74 16.47
CA HIS A 23 -0.61 -7.93 16.85
C HIS A 23 0.89 -7.67 16.92
N SER A 24 1.42 -6.93 15.97
CA SER A 24 2.84 -6.58 15.90
C SER A 24 3.28 -5.52 16.91
N GLY A 25 2.36 -4.96 17.69
CA GLY A 25 2.65 -3.92 18.68
C GLY A 25 2.91 -2.53 18.08
N ASN A 26 2.71 -2.35 16.78
CA ASN A 26 2.88 -1.04 16.10
C ASN A 26 1.96 0.04 16.68
N TRP A 27 0.81 -0.33 17.24
CA TRP A 27 -0.12 0.58 17.90
C TRP A 27 0.48 1.36 19.08
N LYS A 28 1.58 0.88 19.65
CA LYS A 28 2.29 1.56 20.76
C LYS A 28 3.14 2.74 20.31
N THR A 29 3.52 2.76 19.03
CA THR A 29 4.49 3.71 18.48
C THR A 29 3.97 4.48 17.26
N SER A 30 2.79 4.12 16.74
CA SER A 30 2.21 4.73 15.56
C SER A 30 0.69 4.78 15.62
N ASP A 31 0.09 5.73 14.91
CA ASP A 31 -1.34 5.80 14.66
C ASP A 31 -1.68 5.24 13.28
N LEU A 32 -2.87 4.64 13.15
CA LEU A 32 -3.42 4.15 11.89
C LEU A 32 -4.37 5.21 11.31
N ILE A 33 -3.90 5.97 10.33
CA ILE A 33 -4.71 6.97 9.63
C ILE A 33 -5.46 6.27 8.49
N VAL A 34 -6.79 6.26 8.58
CA VAL A 34 -7.69 5.62 7.62
C VAL A 34 -8.51 6.71 6.94
N VAL A 35 -8.19 7.04 5.70
CA VAL A 35 -9.05 7.84 4.85
C VAL A 35 -10.04 6.88 4.17
N CYS A 36 -11.33 7.20 4.20
CA CYS A 36 -12.32 6.23 3.74
C CYS A 36 -13.49 6.88 2.99
N HIS A 37 -14.19 6.05 2.21
CA HIS A 37 -15.48 6.44 1.65
C HIS A 37 -16.44 6.85 2.78
N PRO A 38 -17.22 7.94 2.65
CA PRO A 38 -18.10 8.43 3.72
C PRO A 38 -19.09 7.39 4.26
N ASP A 39 -19.60 6.51 3.41
CA ASP A 39 -20.64 5.55 3.77
C ASP A 39 -20.15 4.45 4.75
N ILE A 40 -18.85 4.16 4.78
CA ILE A 40 -18.29 3.09 5.61
C ILE A 40 -17.69 3.57 6.93
N VAL A 41 -17.78 4.86 7.26
CA VAL A 41 -17.23 5.43 8.51
C VAL A 41 -17.73 4.70 9.76
N GLY A 42 -18.99 4.25 9.74
CA GLY A 42 -19.61 3.54 10.85
C GLY A 42 -19.11 2.10 11.05
N GLU A 43 -18.47 1.53 10.02
CA GLU A 43 -17.96 0.15 10.02
C GLU A 43 -16.49 0.09 10.47
N LEU A 44 -15.80 1.24 10.49
CA LEU A 44 -14.39 1.33 10.86
C LEU A 44 -14.21 1.54 12.38
N PRO A 45 -13.09 1.12 12.97
CA PRO A 45 -12.81 1.20 14.41
C PRO A 45 -12.47 2.63 14.87
N ARG A 46 -13.31 3.60 14.53
CA ARG A 46 -13.08 5.05 14.73
C ARG A 46 -12.99 5.51 16.21
N HIS A 47 -13.39 4.66 17.14
CA HIS A 47 -13.35 4.95 18.58
C HIS A 47 -12.20 4.24 19.29
N GLU A 48 -11.41 3.48 18.53
CA GLU A 48 -10.26 2.74 19.06
C GLU A 48 -9.03 3.63 19.19
N ALA A 49 -8.21 3.35 20.20
CA ALA A 49 -6.99 4.09 20.47
C ALA A 49 -6.01 4.04 19.28
N GLY A 50 -5.48 5.20 18.89
CA GLY A 50 -4.53 5.30 17.78
C GLY A 50 -5.15 5.13 16.38
N VAL A 51 -6.48 5.04 16.24
CA VAL A 51 -7.13 4.99 14.93
C VAL A 51 -7.77 6.34 14.60
N ILE A 52 -7.37 6.92 13.47
CA ILE A 52 -7.87 8.22 12.98
C ILE A 52 -8.61 7.99 11.68
N VAL A 53 -9.93 8.14 11.69
CA VAL A 53 -10.79 7.93 10.50
C VAL A 53 -11.17 9.29 9.89
N ILE A 54 -10.92 9.46 8.59
CA ILE A 54 -11.16 10.69 7.85
C ILE A 54 -12.08 10.36 6.66
N PRO A 55 -13.37 10.74 6.69
CA PRO A 55 -14.25 10.53 5.57
C PRO A 55 -13.87 11.44 4.39
N ARG A 56 -13.83 10.86 3.19
CA ARG A 56 -13.54 11.59 1.96
C ARG A 56 -14.22 10.96 0.75
N ALA A 57 -14.87 11.77 -0.07
CA ALA A 57 -15.42 11.31 -1.34
C ALA A 57 -14.29 10.77 -2.26
N PRO A 58 -14.55 9.70 -3.03
CA PRO A 58 -13.58 9.14 -3.97
C PRO A 58 -13.08 10.18 -4.98
N ALA A 59 -11.78 10.20 -5.23
CA ALA A 59 -11.18 11.04 -6.26
C ALA A 59 -11.62 10.62 -7.68
N ALA A 60 -11.97 9.35 -7.86
CA ALA A 60 -12.47 8.78 -9.11
C ALA A 60 -14.01 8.91 -9.28
N ALA A 61 -14.66 9.78 -8.49
CA ALA A 61 -16.09 9.98 -8.59
C ALA A 61 -16.50 10.53 -9.98
N PRO A 62 -17.77 10.29 -10.41
CA PRO A 62 -18.29 10.84 -11.66
C PRO A 62 -18.09 12.36 -11.76
N GLY A 63 -17.70 12.84 -12.94
CA GLY A 63 -17.42 14.26 -13.21
C GLY A 63 -16.04 14.75 -12.75
N THR A 64 -15.21 13.91 -12.16
CA THR A 64 -13.82 14.25 -11.82
C THR A 64 -12.86 13.93 -12.97
N VAL A 65 -11.63 14.48 -12.92
CA VAL A 65 -10.58 14.19 -13.91
C VAL A 65 -10.10 12.72 -13.85
N PHE A 66 -10.46 12.01 -12.80
CA PHE A 66 -10.10 10.61 -12.59
C PHE A 66 -11.28 9.64 -12.73
N GLU A 67 -12.41 10.12 -13.25
CA GLU A 67 -13.60 9.28 -13.40
C GLU A 67 -13.26 7.91 -14.01
N GLY A 68 -13.73 6.85 -13.35
CA GLY A 68 -13.52 5.47 -13.78
C GLY A 68 -12.11 4.90 -13.52
N TYR A 69 -11.18 5.65 -12.92
CA TYR A 69 -9.86 5.17 -12.52
C TYR A 69 -9.74 5.04 -11.00
N HIS A 70 -10.37 4.03 -10.43
CA HIS A 70 -10.53 3.88 -8.97
C HIS A 70 -9.21 3.73 -8.20
N PHE A 71 -8.12 3.24 -8.83
CA PHE A 71 -6.81 3.13 -8.18
C PHE A 71 -6.24 4.46 -7.68
N ILE A 72 -6.70 5.59 -8.25
CA ILE A 72 -6.27 6.93 -7.79
C ILE A 72 -6.75 7.25 -6.37
N ASN A 73 -7.83 6.64 -5.92
CA ASN A 73 -8.39 6.91 -4.59
C ASN A 73 -7.35 6.64 -3.49
N SER A 74 -6.55 5.57 -3.63
CA SER A 74 -5.48 5.20 -2.68
C SER A 74 -4.29 6.17 -2.68
N ILE A 75 -4.33 7.24 -3.49
CA ILE A 75 -3.29 8.26 -3.57
C ILE A 75 -3.90 9.65 -3.39
N ALA A 76 -4.78 10.08 -4.30
CA ALA A 76 -5.34 11.43 -4.28
C ALA A 76 -6.22 11.70 -3.06
N CYS A 77 -6.89 10.68 -2.51
CA CYS A 77 -7.64 10.84 -1.27
C CYS A 77 -6.75 10.97 -0.02
N LEU A 78 -5.48 10.63 -0.10
CA LEU A 78 -4.53 10.72 1.00
C LEU A 78 -3.84 12.09 1.11
N THR A 79 -4.22 13.06 0.29
CA THR A 79 -3.66 14.44 0.31
C THR A 79 -4.77 15.47 0.37
N GLY A 80 -4.43 16.72 0.74
CA GLY A 80 -5.34 17.85 0.74
C GLY A 80 -5.80 18.29 2.13
N PRO A 81 -6.67 19.32 2.22
CA PRO A 81 -6.88 20.11 3.43
C PRO A 81 -7.41 19.33 4.65
N HIS A 82 -8.00 18.16 4.44
CA HIS A 82 -8.50 17.34 5.55
C HIS A 82 -7.47 16.32 6.07
N VAL A 83 -6.47 15.96 5.25
CA VAL A 83 -5.44 14.97 5.60
C VAL A 83 -4.13 15.62 5.96
N ASP A 84 -3.70 16.64 5.20
CA ASP A 84 -2.37 17.26 5.36
C ASP A 84 -2.09 17.74 6.80
N PRO A 85 -3.03 18.43 7.51
CA PRO A 85 -2.79 18.87 8.88
C PRO A 85 -2.62 17.72 9.88
N ILE A 86 -3.20 16.55 9.57
CA ILE A 86 -3.06 15.35 10.40
C ILE A 86 -1.72 14.70 10.11
N ALA A 87 -1.39 14.50 8.83
CA ALA A 87 -0.15 13.90 8.38
C ALA A 87 1.10 14.67 8.89
N GLN A 88 1.04 16.01 8.91
CA GLN A 88 2.12 16.87 9.37
C GLN A 88 2.46 16.74 10.86
N ARG A 89 1.61 16.08 11.66
CA ARG A 89 1.91 15.81 13.08
C ARG A 89 2.91 14.68 13.31
N TYR A 90 3.19 13.90 12.25
CA TYR A 90 4.07 12.74 12.33
C TYR A 90 5.43 13.03 11.68
N PRO A 91 6.54 12.55 12.27
CA PRO A 91 7.86 12.69 11.66
C PRO A 91 8.01 11.78 10.43
N PHE A 92 7.36 10.62 10.44
CA PHE A 92 7.38 9.63 9.37
C PHE A 92 5.97 9.18 9.02
N LEU A 93 5.75 8.81 7.75
CA LEU A 93 4.53 8.20 7.27
C LEU A 93 4.84 6.98 6.41
N LEU A 94 4.13 5.90 6.65
CA LEU A 94 3.98 4.80 5.72
C LEU A 94 2.64 4.97 4.99
N ARG A 95 2.69 5.27 3.69
CA ARG A 95 1.53 5.10 2.80
C ARG A 95 1.49 3.66 2.33
N THR A 96 0.34 3.02 2.44
CA THR A 96 0.15 1.63 2.04
C THR A 96 -1.26 1.37 1.50
N ASP A 97 -1.44 0.27 0.78
CA ASP A 97 -2.76 -0.26 0.45
C ASP A 97 -3.35 -1.00 1.67
N ALA A 98 -4.59 -1.45 1.59
CA ALA A 98 -5.28 -2.13 2.69
C ALA A 98 -4.90 -3.62 2.81
N ASP A 99 -4.51 -4.24 1.70
CA ASP A 99 -4.24 -5.67 1.58
C ASP A 99 -2.83 -6.06 2.05
N VAL A 100 -2.49 -5.63 3.25
CA VAL A 100 -1.14 -5.79 3.79
C VAL A 100 -1.15 -6.29 5.24
N PHE A 101 0.02 -6.78 5.66
CA PHE A 101 0.31 -7.18 7.04
C PHE A 101 1.57 -6.48 7.52
N LEU A 102 1.51 -5.87 8.69
CA LEU A 102 2.66 -5.23 9.33
C LEU A 102 3.37 -6.20 10.26
N THR A 103 4.69 -6.07 10.36
CA THR A 103 5.49 -6.83 11.33
C THR A 103 5.97 -5.93 12.46
N GLU A 104 6.51 -6.53 13.52
CA GLU A 104 7.07 -5.80 14.66
C GLU A 104 8.27 -4.91 14.29
N HIS A 105 8.96 -5.24 13.22
CA HIS A 105 10.16 -4.52 12.76
C HIS A 105 9.86 -3.13 12.19
N LEU A 106 8.59 -2.81 11.90
CA LEU A 106 8.20 -1.47 11.47
C LEU A 106 8.21 -0.46 12.64
N ALA A 107 7.97 -0.91 13.87
CA ALA A 107 7.75 -0.02 15.03
C ALA A 107 8.88 0.99 15.27
N ASP A 108 10.12 0.56 15.07
CA ASP A 108 11.32 1.38 15.29
C ASP A 108 11.97 1.87 14.00
N ALA A 109 11.36 1.58 12.86
CA ALA A 109 11.93 1.96 11.56
C ALA A 109 11.91 3.49 11.36
N ARG A 110 13.06 4.04 11.02
CA ARG A 110 13.26 5.48 10.76
C ARG A 110 14.17 5.61 9.53
N PRO A 111 13.63 5.49 8.32
CA PRO A 111 14.45 5.48 7.12
C PRO A 111 15.09 6.84 6.84
N ASP A 112 16.39 6.85 6.56
CA ASP A 112 17.12 8.03 6.11
C ASP A 112 16.74 8.44 4.67
N PHE A 113 16.27 7.48 3.88
CA PHE A 113 15.85 7.65 2.49
C PHE A 113 14.44 7.11 2.29
N PRO A 114 13.69 7.61 1.29
CA PRO A 114 12.39 7.03 0.94
C PRO A 114 12.51 5.56 0.58
N LEU A 115 11.69 4.74 1.20
CA LEU A 115 11.55 3.34 0.87
C LEU A 115 10.30 3.18 0.01
N HIS A 116 10.45 2.68 -1.20
CA HIS A 116 9.35 2.25 -2.03
C HIS A 116 9.19 0.74 -1.97
N GLY A 117 7.95 0.28 -2.02
CA GLY A 117 7.64 -1.11 -2.23
C GLY A 117 8.05 -1.60 -3.62
N ARG A 118 7.89 -2.88 -3.87
CA ARG A 118 8.26 -3.55 -5.11
C ARG A 118 7.09 -3.65 -6.08
N GLY A 119 7.26 -3.08 -7.28
CA GLY A 119 6.34 -3.26 -8.39
C GLY A 119 6.79 -4.37 -9.33
N LEU A 120 5.96 -5.37 -9.59
CA LEU A 120 6.30 -6.55 -10.40
C LEU A 120 6.34 -6.28 -11.92
N TYR A 121 5.89 -5.12 -12.37
CA TYR A 121 5.81 -4.75 -13.79
C TYR A 121 7.15 -4.43 -14.46
N HIS A 122 8.21 -4.22 -13.69
CA HIS A 122 9.51 -3.71 -14.18
C HIS A 122 10.31 -4.66 -15.09
N HIS A 123 9.88 -5.91 -15.22
CA HIS A 123 10.55 -6.89 -16.09
C HIS A 123 10.16 -6.75 -17.55
N SER A 124 9.06 -6.12 -17.87
CA SER A 124 8.58 -5.96 -19.25
C SER A 124 9.41 -4.95 -20.03
N ALA A 125 9.95 -5.35 -21.18
CA ALA A 125 10.66 -4.43 -22.08
C ALA A 125 9.73 -3.35 -22.66
N ALA A 126 8.45 -3.66 -22.86
CA ALA A 126 7.45 -2.69 -23.31
C ALA A 126 7.20 -1.62 -22.26
N PHE A 127 7.07 -2.02 -20.99
CA PHE A 127 6.97 -1.07 -19.88
C PHE A 127 8.20 -0.15 -19.80
N ARG A 128 9.42 -0.71 -19.81
CA ARG A 128 10.65 0.08 -19.70
C ARG A 128 10.78 1.12 -20.82
N ARG A 129 10.48 0.75 -22.05
CA ARG A 129 10.45 1.70 -23.17
C ARG A 129 9.40 2.80 -22.94
N GLY A 130 8.15 2.41 -22.64
CA GLY A 130 7.07 3.37 -22.39
C GLY A 130 7.40 4.35 -21.28
N MET A 131 8.03 3.88 -20.19
CA MET A 131 8.44 4.71 -19.07
C MET A 131 9.53 5.71 -19.47
N ILE A 132 10.57 5.25 -20.17
CA ILE A 132 11.67 6.12 -20.63
C ILE A 132 11.14 7.14 -21.63
N ASP A 133 10.39 6.70 -22.65
CA ASP A 133 9.82 7.56 -23.68
C ASP A 133 8.89 8.63 -23.06
N PHE A 134 8.10 8.26 -22.06
CA PHE A 134 7.24 9.20 -21.33
C PHE A 134 8.10 10.24 -20.59
N CYS A 135 9.08 9.79 -19.81
CA CYS A 135 9.97 10.70 -19.06
C CYS A 135 10.70 11.67 -20.01
N GLU A 136 11.24 11.20 -21.12
CA GLU A 136 11.92 12.04 -22.12
C GLU A 136 11.00 13.11 -22.70
N ARG A 137 9.75 12.74 -23.08
CA ARG A 137 8.77 13.71 -23.61
C ARG A 137 8.42 14.80 -22.60
N HIS A 138 8.54 14.53 -21.31
CA HIS A 138 8.25 15.48 -20.24
C HIS A 138 9.51 16.11 -19.61
N GLY A 139 10.69 15.93 -20.21
CA GLY A 139 11.94 16.51 -19.73
C GLY A 139 12.45 15.94 -18.41
N ILE A 140 12.04 14.72 -18.07
CA ILE A 140 12.46 14.02 -16.85
C ILE A 140 13.59 13.04 -17.20
N THR A 141 14.70 13.13 -16.47
CA THR A 141 15.77 12.14 -16.60
C THR A 141 15.44 10.89 -15.79
N HIS A 142 15.23 9.77 -16.48
CA HIS A 142 14.99 8.49 -15.81
C HIS A 142 16.30 7.86 -15.31
N MET A 143 16.38 7.53 -14.02
CA MET A 143 17.57 6.99 -13.36
C MET A 143 17.81 5.49 -13.59
N ASN A 144 17.02 4.85 -14.45
CA ASN A 144 17.02 3.40 -14.71
C ASN A 144 16.73 2.50 -13.49
N HIS A 145 16.06 3.05 -12.47
CA HIS A 145 15.50 2.28 -11.38
C HIS A 145 14.01 2.06 -11.65
N PHE A 146 13.64 0.83 -11.91
CA PHE A 146 12.28 0.44 -12.30
C PHE A 146 11.57 -0.31 -11.19
N GLY A 147 10.24 -0.24 -11.20
CA GLY A 147 9.38 -1.08 -10.36
C GLY A 147 9.12 -0.51 -8.97
N CYS A 148 8.73 0.77 -8.87
CA CYS A 148 8.13 1.29 -7.64
C CYS A 148 6.83 0.52 -7.33
N GLY A 149 6.73 0.01 -6.11
CA GLY A 149 5.51 -0.59 -5.58
C GLY A 149 4.49 0.46 -5.13
N SER A 150 3.41 -0.02 -4.55
CA SER A 150 2.35 0.86 -4.05
C SER A 150 2.71 1.54 -2.73
N SER A 151 3.56 0.92 -1.92
CA SER A 151 3.89 1.44 -0.59
C SER A 151 5.06 2.43 -0.63
N LEU A 152 4.96 3.46 0.21
CA LEU A 152 5.98 4.49 0.38
C LEU A 152 6.15 4.80 1.86
N PHE A 153 7.37 4.67 2.37
CA PHE A 153 7.72 4.99 3.75
C PHE A 153 8.88 5.98 3.80
N ALA A 154 8.65 7.15 4.34
CA ALA A 154 9.63 8.23 4.45
C ALA A 154 9.22 9.24 5.52
N ARG A 155 9.98 10.34 5.63
CA ARG A 155 9.55 11.54 6.36
C ARG A 155 8.18 12.01 5.84
N ALA A 156 7.33 12.45 6.75
CA ALA A 156 5.94 12.79 6.42
C ALA A 156 5.81 13.88 5.36
N ASP A 157 6.62 14.93 5.45
CA ASP A 157 6.64 16.02 4.47
C ASP A 157 6.95 15.52 3.05
N LEU A 158 7.91 14.60 2.93
CA LEU A 158 8.28 14.01 1.64
C LEU A 158 7.19 13.07 1.11
N VAL A 159 6.60 12.22 1.98
CA VAL A 159 5.47 11.35 1.55
C VAL A 159 4.32 12.18 0.99
N MET A 160 3.90 13.24 1.71
CA MET A 160 2.79 14.10 1.26
C MET A 160 3.12 14.81 -0.04
N HIS A 161 4.35 15.33 -0.19
CA HIS A 161 4.80 15.92 -1.45
C HIS A 161 4.79 14.92 -2.60
N MET A 162 5.34 13.73 -2.40
CA MET A 162 5.37 12.68 -3.42
C MET A 162 3.96 12.21 -3.84
N LEU A 163 3.03 12.05 -2.90
CA LEU A 163 1.64 11.69 -3.22
C LEU A 163 0.94 12.78 -4.05
N ALA A 164 1.18 14.06 -3.76
CA ALA A 164 0.64 15.15 -4.55
C ALA A 164 1.20 15.15 -5.99
N ARG A 165 2.52 14.94 -6.14
CA ARG A 165 3.17 14.81 -7.46
C ARG A 165 2.73 13.55 -8.20
N GLN A 166 2.61 12.44 -7.51
CA GLN A 166 2.10 11.18 -8.07
C GLN A 166 0.65 11.33 -8.58
N THR A 167 -0.20 12.07 -7.85
CA THR A 167 -1.55 12.39 -8.32
C THR A 167 -1.51 13.18 -9.63
N TYR A 168 -0.66 14.21 -9.71
CA TYR A 168 -0.47 15.00 -10.93
C TYR A 168 0.00 14.14 -12.10
N TRP A 169 1.05 13.34 -11.92
CA TRP A 169 1.57 12.48 -12.98
C TRP A 169 0.61 11.37 -13.39
N THR A 170 -0.22 10.89 -12.47
CA THR A 170 -1.28 9.94 -12.82
C THR A 170 -2.28 10.58 -13.80
N GLN A 171 -2.68 11.83 -13.56
CA GLN A 171 -3.58 12.55 -14.48
C GLN A 171 -2.97 12.69 -15.89
N ILE A 172 -1.71 13.10 -15.97
CA ILE A 172 -1.00 13.25 -17.25
C ILE A 172 -0.90 11.90 -17.98
N LEU A 173 -0.51 10.83 -17.27
CA LEU A 173 -0.45 9.48 -17.83
C LEU A 173 -1.79 8.99 -18.36
N LEU A 174 -2.87 9.21 -17.63
CA LEU A 174 -4.20 8.80 -18.07
C LEU A 174 -4.62 9.51 -19.37
N GLY A 175 -4.23 10.77 -19.54
CA GLY A 175 -4.39 11.52 -20.79
C GLY A 175 -3.52 10.98 -21.93
N ASP A 176 -2.26 10.61 -21.63
CA ASP A 176 -1.32 10.05 -22.61
C ASP A 176 -1.76 8.67 -23.13
N PHE A 177 -2.39 7.86 -22.30
CA PHE A 177 -2.97 6.58 -22.72
C PHE A 177 -4.19 6.77 -23.67
N GLY A 178 -4.95 7.84 -23.50
CA GLY A 178 -6.18 8.06 -24.29
C GLY A 178 -7.11 6.84 -24.26
N ASP A 179 -7.58 6.44 -25.46
CA ASP A 179 -8.45 5.26 -25.63
C ASP A 179 -7.68 3.94 -25.73
N SER A 180 -6.35 3.98 -25.69
CA SER A 180 -5.47 2.79 -25.81
C SER A 180 -4.99 2.34 -24.43
N PRO A 181 -5.69 1.41 -23.73
CA PRO A 181 -5.36 1.04 -22.36
C PRO A 181 -4.02 0.28 -22.24
N GLY A 182 -3.46 -0.20 -23.34
CA GLY A 182 -2.29 -1.11 -23.31
C GLY A 182 -2.63 -2.49 -22.76
N ASN A 183 -1.60 -3.29 -22.45
CA ASN A 183 -1.76 -4.65 -21.93
C ASN A 183 -0.76 -4.94 -20.81
N TRP A 184 -1.23 -5.61 -19.78
CA TRP A 184 -0.36 -6.19 -18.75
C TRP A 184 0.42 -7.40 -19.32
N PRO A 185 1.70 -7.58 -19.00
CA PRO A 185 2.58 -6.76 -18.12
C PRO A 185 3.37 -5.67 -18.87
N GLY A 186 2.88 -5.16 -20.01
CA GLY A 186 3.51 -4.10 -20.77
C GLY A 186 3.18 -2.70 -20.24
N TRP A 187 3.21 -1.68 -21.12
CA TRP A 187 2.76 -0.34 -20.84
C TRP A 187 1.23 -0.34 -20.78
N TRP A 188 0.67 -0.26 -19.55
CA TRP A 188 -0.75 -0.51 -19.31
C TRP A 188 -1.37 0.53 -18.37
N ARG A 189 -2.48 1.13 -18.83
CA ARG A 189 -3.25 2.16 -18.11
C ARG A 189 -3.69 1.71 -16.70
N GLY A 190 -3.97 0.43 -16.49
CA GLY A 190 -4.48 -0.12 -15.23
C GLY A 190 -3.57 0.13 -14.01
N VAL A 191 -2.26 0.34 -14.22
CA VAL A 191 -1.29 0.62 -13.13
C VAL A 191 -0.64 2.00 -13.29
N ALA A 192 -1.29 2.94 -13.99
CA ALA A 192 -0.76 4.28 -14.22
C ALA A 192 -0.34 4.99 -12.91
N SER A 193 -1.04 4.76 -11.81
CA SER A 193 -0.68 5.33 -10.52
C SER A 193 0.67 4.82 -9.97
N MET A 194 1.02 3.56 -10.23
CA MET A 194 2.35 3.02 -9.87
C MET A 194 3.45 3.60 -10.77
N TYR A 195 3.16 3.75 -12.08
CA TYR A 195 4.07 4.44 -13.01
C TYR A 195 4.31 5.89 -12.58
N ALA A 196 3.25 6.57 -12.13
CA ALA A 196 3.35 7.93 -11.61
C ALA A 196 4.23 8.03 -10.36
N ALA A 197 4.28 7.01 -9.49
CA ALA A 197 5.20 6.98 -8.37
C ALA A 197 6.65 6.94 -8.84
N GLU A 198 6.95 6.12 -9.84
CA GLU A 198 8.29 6.03 -10.43
C GLU A 198 8.70 7.33 -11.15
N ILE A 199 7.78 7.92 -11.92
CA ILE A 199 8.00 9.22 -12.57
C ILE A 199 8.28 10.30 -11.52
N THR A 200 7.49 10.35 -10.44
CA THR A 200 7.68 11.30 -9.34
C THR A 200 9.05 11.16 -8.71
N ALA A 201 9.51 9.95 -8.43
CA ALA A 201 10.82 9.72 -7.86
C ALA A 201 11.94 10.20 -8.79
N ASN A 202 11.82 9.98 -10.10
CA ASN A 202 12.78 10.46 -11.09
C ASN A 202 12.73 11.99 -11.26
N GLU A 203 11.54 12.60 -11.31
CA GLU A 203 11.37 14.06 -11.40
C GLU A 203 12.01 14.80 -10.22
N GLN A 204 11.81 14.27 -9.03
CA GLN A 204 12.27 14.91 -7.79
C GLN A 204 13.72 14.55 -7.43
N TRP A 205 14.39 13.76 -8.25
CA TRP A 205 15.73 13.24 -7.96
C TRP A 205 15.82 12.57 -6.57
N VAL A 206 14.71 11.96 -6.15
CA VAL A 206 14.63 11.29 -4.85
C VAL A 206 15.29 9.93 -4.98
N PRO A 207 16.43 9.70 -4.33
CA PRO A 207 16.97 8.36 -4.26
C PRO A 207 16.00 7.48 -3.47
N TYR A 208 15.60 6.37 -4.03
CA TYR A 208 14.86 5.37 -3.28
C TYR A 208 15.69 4.10 -3.19
N LEU A 209 15.57 3.43 -2.08
CA LEU A 209 16.36 2.25 -1.82
C LEU A 209 15.95 1.13 -2.79
N ALA A 210 16.73 0.97 -3.85
CA ALA A 210 16.53 -0.12 -4.80
C ALA A 210 17.07 -1.45 -4.26
N TYR A 211 18.11 -1.38 -3.42
CA TYR A 211 18.74 -2.55 -2.84
C TYR A 211 18.01 -3.02 -1.57
N GLY A 212 17.63 -4.29 -1.52
CA GLY A 212 16.94 -4.89 -0.38
C GLY A 212 15.47 -4.50 -0.23
N ARG A 213 14.94 -3.59 -1.07
CA ARG A 213 13.55 -3.12 -1.01
C ARG A 213 12.53 -4.24 -1.19
N GLU A 214 12.88 -5.28 -1.91
CA GLU A 214 12.05 -6.48 -2.10
C GLU A 214 11.80 -7.25 -0.80
N ARG A 215 12.48 -6.90 0.29
CA ARG A 215 12.28 -7.47 1.62
C ARG A 215 11.67 -6.49 2.61
N ILE A 216 11.80 -5.20 2.40
CA ILE A 216 11.41 -4.17 3.38
C ILE A 216 9.93 -3.84 3.27
N LEU A 217 9.47 -3.45 2.08
CA LEU A 217 8.09 -3.13 1.81
C LEU A 217 7.54 -3.99 0.66
N ASP A 218 6.25 -4.27 0.72
CA ASP A 218 5.52 -5.10 -0.25
C ASP A 218 6.14 -6.51 -0.42
N PHE A 219 6.62 -7.08 0.69
CA PHE A 219 7.15 -8.44 0.68
C PHE A 219 6.03 -9.45 0.37
N GLU A 220 6.36 -10.53 -0.30
CA GLU A 220 5.40 -11.48 -0.85
C GLU A 220 4.74 -12.32 0.25
N SER A 221 3.41 -12.27 0.39
CA SER A 221 2.64 -12.98 1.42
C SER A 221 2.73 -14.52 1.35
N PHE A 222 3.14 -15.06 0.21
CA PHE A 222 3.30 -16.50 0.01
C PHE A 222 4.70 -17.03 0.38
N ALA A 223 5.62 -16.16 0.80
CA ALA A 223 6.99 -16.55 1.08
C ALA A 223 7.10 -17.56 2.25
N THR A 224 7.98 -18.53 2.08
CA THR A 224 8.23 -19.61 3.07
C THR A 224 9.36 -19.29 4.04
N VAL A 225 9.92 -18.08 3.95
CA VAL A 225 10.99 -17.63 4.82
C VAL A 225 10.47 -17.18 6.18
N LYS A 226 11.34 -17.16 7.17
CA LYS A 226 11.03 -16.53 8.46
C LYS A 226 11.01 -15.02 8.34
N ILE A 227 10.13 -14.39 9.12
CA ILE A 227 10.11 -12.95 9.31
C ILE A 227 11.44 -12.57 9.98
N ASP A 228 12.18 -11.68 9.36
CA ASP A 228 13.43 -11.12 9.87
C ASP A 228 13.36 -9.59 9.97
N SER A 229 14.40 -8.99 10.52
CA SER A 229 14.47 -7.55 10.81
C SER A 229 14.38 -6.63 9.59
N LEU A 230 14.38 -7.16 8.38
CA LEU A 230 14.21 -6.39 7.15
C LEU A 230 12.79 -6.41 6.61
N ILE A 231 11.92 -7.30 7.10
CA ILE A 231 10.54 -7.42 6.61
C ILE A 231 9.64 -6.56 7.49
N TYR A 232 9.34 -5.33 7.04
CA TYR A 232 8.46 -4.41 7.76
C TYR A 232 7.00 -4.56 7.39
N HIS A 233 6.74 -4.95 6.14
CA HIS A 233 5.45 -4.84 5.50
C HIS A 233 5.30 -5.91 4.42
N ILE A 234 4.22 -6.69 4.51
CA ILE A 234 3.94 -7.84 3.64
C ILE A 234 2.67 -7.54 2.86
N HIS A 235 2.70 -7.72 1.54
CA HIS A 235 1.57 -7.47 0.64
C HIS A 235 0.87 -8.78 0.26
N ALA A 236 -0.45 -8.83 0.41
CA ALA A 236 -1.27 -9.98 0.03
C ALA A 236 -1.51 -10.02 -1.47
N LEU A 237 -0.70 -10.77 -2.19
CA LEU A 237 -0.78 -10.89 -3.64
C LEU A 237 -1.90 -11.87 -4.08
N PRO A 238 -2.57 -11.64 -5.22
CA PRO A 238 -3.51 -12.60 -5.82
C PRO A 238 -2.73 -13.64 -6.63
N THR A 239 -2.17 -14.65 -5.97
CA THR A 239 -1.39 -15.72 -6.59
C THR A 239 -2.05 -17.07 -6.38
N ASP A 240 -1.54 -18.14 -7.02
CA ASP A 240 -1.94 -19.53 -6.77
C ASP A 240 -1.15 -20.15 -5.60
N ASP A 241 -0.18 -19.42 -5.03
CA ASP A 241 0.62 -19.85 -3.92
C ASP A 241 -0.11 -19.68 -2.57
N TYR A 242 0.37 -20.35 -1.56
CA TYR A 242 -0.03 -20.14 -0.18
C TYR A 242 0.86 -19.05 0.45
N PHE A 243 0.37 -18.01 1.11
CA PHE A 243 -0.98 -17.52 1.33
C PHE A 243 -1.35 -16.51 0.24
N SER A 244 -2.58 -16.59 -0.29
CA SER A 244 -3.12 -15.71 -1.33
C SER A 244 -4.48 -15.14 -0.95
N LYS A 245 -4.72 -13.87 -1.26
CA LYS A 245 -6.01 -13.23 -0.98
C LYS A 245 -7.18 -13.82 -1.77
N SER A 246 -6.96 -14.30 -3.00
CA SER A 246 -7.99 -14.95 -3.80
C SER A 246 -8.41 -16.29 -3.19
N ARG A 247 -7.46 -17.10 -2.76
CA ARG A 247 -7.69 -18.39 -2.11
C ARG A 247 -8.32 -18.22 -0.72
N PHE A 248 -7.94 -17.17 0.01
CA PHE A 248 -8.59 -16.85 1.29
C PHE A 248 -10.09 -16.56 1.09
N ARG A 249 -10.42 -15.75 0.07
CA ARG A 249 -11.82 -15.41 -0.25
C ARG A 249 -12.63 -16.59 -0.77
N SER A 250 -12.00 -17.54 -1.47
CA SER A 250 -12.67 -18.78 -1.90
C SER A 250 -12.93 -19.77 -0.75
N GLY A 251 -12.40 -19.49 0.46
CA GLY A 251 -12.57 -20.35 1.61
C GLY A 251 -11.63 -21.57 1.65
N GLU A 252 -10.60 -21.62 0.82
CA GLU A 252 -9.66 -22.75 0.79
C GLU A 252 -8.92 -22.97 2.11
N TYR A 253 -8.83 -21.93 2.95
CA TYR A 253 -8.17 -21.99 4.24
C TYR A 253 -9.12 -22.28 5.41
N ASN A 254 -10.42 -22.48 5.13
CA ASN A 254 -11.40 -22.79 6.15
C ASN A 254 -11.08 -24.13 6.83
N GLY A 255 -11.16 -24.16 8.16
CA GLY A 255 -10.91 -25.36 8.94
C GLY A 255 -9.44 -25.71 9.19
N ILE A 256 -8.49 -24.88 8.74
CA ILE A 256 -7.09 -25.02 9.13
C ILE A 256 -6.96 -24.63 10.61
N ASP A 257 -6.31 -25.50 11.38
CA ASP A 257 -6.04 -25.28 12.79
C ASP A 257 -4.99 -24.17 12.96
N LEU A 258 -5.42 -22.99 13.39
CA LEU A 258 -4.56 -21.82 13.56
C LEU A 258 -3.45 -22.03 14.59
N ALA A 259 -3.62 -22.97 15.55
CA ALA A 259 -2.60 -23.27 16.55
C ALA A 259 -1.37 -23.97 15.95
N ARG A 260 -1.50 -24.52 14.75
CA ARG A 260 -0.40 -25.20 14.04
C ARG A 260 0.45 -24.27 13.16
N LEU A 261 -0.02 -23.05 12.95
CA LEU A 261 0.69 -22.08 12.10
C LEU A 261 1.90 -21.48 12.85
N ASP A 262 3.06 -21.53 12.22
CA ASP A 262 4.27 -20.83 12.70
C ASP A 262 4.22 -19.34 12.32
N ARG A 263 3.80 -18.50 13.27
CA ARG A 263 3.72 -17.05 13.08
C ARG A 263 5.07 -16.39 12.81
N GLY A 264 6.16 -17.10 12.95
CA GLY A 264 7.48 -16.64 12.53
C GLY A 264 7.76 -16.83 11.03
N VAL A 265 6.88 -17.54 10.29
CA VAL A 265 6.99 -17.76 8.84
C VAL A 265 6.00 -16.85 8.12
N VAL A 266 6.46 -16.09 7.13
CA VAL A 266 5.67 -15.04 6.45
C VAL A 266 4.28 -15.50 6.03
N ARG A 267 4.17 -16.57 5.22
CA ARG A 267 2.87 -17.02 4.70
C ARG A 267 1.93 -17.53 5.81
N GLU A 268 2.48 -18.12 6.85
CA GLU A 268 1.69 -18.65 7.97
C GLU A 268 1.25 -17.53 8.90
N TYR A 269 2.09 -16.52 9.10
CA TYR A 269 1.74 -15.27 9.77
C TYR A 269 0.57 -14.56 9.07
N CYS A 270 0.66 -14.37 7.73
CA CYS A 270 -0.41 -13.74 6.95
C CYS A 270 -1.72 -14.51 7.10
N HIS A 271 -1.69 -15.83 6.99
CA HIS A 271 -2.86 -16.67 7.18
C HIS A 271 -3.44 -16.53 8.59
N TRP A 272 -2.58 -16.62 9.61
CA TRP A 272 -3.00 -16.52 10.99
C TRP A 272 -3.68 -15.18 11.30
N ILE A 273 -3.06 -14.06 10.92
CA ILE A 273 -3.65 -12.73 11.06
C ILE A 273 -4.99 -12.63 10.31
N ALA A 274 -5.06 -13.14 9.08
CA ALA A 274 -6.27 -13.03 8.28
C ALA A 274 -7.45 -13.78 8.93
N ALA A 275 -7.21 -14.97 9.47
CA ALA A 275 -8.24 -15.86 9.99
C ALA A 275 -8.54 -15.69 11.50
N ALA A 276 -7.58 -15.19 12.30
CA ALA A 276 -7.78 -14.99 13.73
C ALA A 276 -8.85 -13.93 14.01
N ASP A 277 -9.60 -14.13 15.08
CA ASP A 277 -10.57 -13.17 15.57
C ASP A 277 -9.91 -11.91 16.10
N THR A 278 -10.54 -10.75 15.89
CA THR A 278 -10.01 -9.43 16.27
C THR A 278 -9.87 -9.28 17.77
N ASP A 279 -10.84 -9.75 18.55
CA ASP A 279 -10.82 -9.62 20.01
C ASP A 279 -9.72 -10.50 20.62
N THR A 280 -9.52 -11.70 20.07
CA THR A 280 -8.39 -12.57 20.42
C THR A 280 -7.04 -11.86 20.18
N ILE A 281 -6.89 -11.17 19.05
CA ILE A 281 -5.66 -10.43 18.73
C ILE A 281 -5.45 -9.26 19.69
N LYS A 282 -6.52 -8.51 20.00
CA LYS A 282 -6.47 -7.41 20.99
C LYS A 282 -6.03 -7.87 22.37
N GLU A 283 -6.64 -8.95 22.85
CA GLU A 283 -6.29 -9.55 24.15
C GLU A 283 -4.82 -9.97 24.18
N MET A 284 -4.35 -10.68 23.17
CA MET A 284 -2.96 -11.15 23.08
C MET A 284 -1.95 -9.99 23.03
N ALA A 285 -2.30 -8.89 22.36
CA ALA A 285 -1.44 -7.71 22.22
C ALA A 285 -1.52 -6.74 23.39
N GLY A 286 -2.47 -6.93 24.30
CA GLY A 286 -2.77 -5.96 25.38
C GLY A 286 -3.25 -4.62 24.82
N TYR A 287 -3.99 -4.65 23.70
CA TYR A 287 -4.57 -3.45 23.10
C TYR A 287 -5.78 -3.00 23.92
N PRO A 288 -5.92 -1.69 24.25
CA PRO A 288 -6.95 -1.16 25.16
C PRO A 288 -8.38 -1.24 24.62
#